data_8d296cf615d132d8a22a5b47d8fd4933
#
_entry.id   8d296cf615d132d8a22a5b47d8fd4933
#
_cell.length_a   1.000
_cell.length_b   1.000
_cell.length_c   1.000
_cell.angle_alpha   90.00
_cell.angle_beta   90.00
_cell.angle_gamma   90.00
#
_symmetry.space_group_name_H-M   'P 1'
#
loop_
_entity.id
_entity.type
_entity.pdbx_description
1 polymer ?
#
loop_
_entity_poly.entity_id
_entity_poly.type
_entity_poly.pdbx_seq_one_letter_code
_entity_poly.pdbx_strand_id
1 'polypeptide(L)'
;VHKKKKPEGEGISRRSFLASAGIGAAGAVAAAGGVAGPLAAQEPAAPVVDPQDLARTTLRVNGRTVRLLVEPRWSLLYVLREKLGLTGTKVGCERGECGSCTVLIDGAPRYACMTLALEAEGAEITTLEGLMRGEELGVVQQAFVEHDAFQCGYCTSGQVVAVEGLLRANPDPGPEEIRTGVSGNLCRCGAYANIFKAARRAAELRRSGSES
;
A
#
# COMPACT_ATOMS: atom_id res chain seq x y z
N VAL A 1 -17.81 -62.98 -3.77
CA VAL A 1 -17.59 -61.69 -4.46
C VAL A 1 -16.12 -61.30 -4.27
N HIS A 2 -15.31 -61.59 -5.31
CA HIS A 2 -13.87 -61.28 -5.32
C HIS A 2 -13.67 -59.77 -5.60
N LYS A 3 -13.16 -59.02 -4.62
CA LYS A 3 -12.68 -57.67 -4.80
C LYS A 3 -11.27 -57.73 -5.45
N LYS A 4 -11.14 -57.32 -6.73
CA LYS A 4 -9.87 -57.09 -7.37
C LYS A 4 -9.16 -55.88 -6.72
N LYS A 5 -7.98 -56.09 -6.11
CA LYS A 5 -7.08 -55.01 -5.68
C LYS A 5 -6.60 -54.24 -6.89
N LYS A 6 -6.77 -52.86 -6.83
CA LYS A 6 -6.11 -51.94 -7.77
C LYS A 6 -4.59 -52.01 -7.56
N PRO A 7 -3.75 -51.98 -8.61
CA PRO A 7 -2.31 -51.86 -8.45
C PRO A 7 -1.99 -50.47 -7.85
N GLU A 8 -1.21 -50.46 -6.79
CA GLU A 8 -0.62 -49.24 -6.24
C GLU A 8 0.41 -48.73 -7.25
N GLY A 9 0.13 -47.57 -7.87
CA GLY A 9 1.10 -46.91 -8.73
C GLY A 9 2.31 -46.45 -7.90
N GLU A 10 3.52 -46.89 -8.24
CA GLU A 10 4.75 -46.40 -7.63
C GLU A 10 4.86 -44.89 -7.89
N GLY A 11 4.52 -44.09 -6.89
CA GLY A 11 4.69 -42.66 -6.92
C GLY A 11 6.17 -42.27 -6.97
N ILE A 12 6.57 -41.46 -7.91
CA ILE A 12 7.94 -40.94 -8.01
C ILE A 12 8.25 -40.18 -6.70
N SER A 13 9.28 -40.67 -5.97
CA SER A 13 9.71 -40.01 -4.74
C SER A 13 10.36 -38.64 -5.05
N ARG A 14 10.24 -37.68 -4.14
CA ARG A 14 10.90 -36.35 -4.27
C ARG A 14 12.40 -36.46 -4.53
N ARG A 15 13.04 -37.45 -3.93
CA ARG A 15 14.50 -37.75 -4.11
C ARG A 15 14.81 -38.26 -5.52
N SER A 16 13.97 -39.14 -6.03
CA SER A 16 14.09 -39.69 -7.40
C SER A 16 13.85 -38.57 -8.43
N PHE A 17 12.87 -37.71 -8.22
CA PHE A 17 12.60 -36.56 -9.08
C PHE A 17 13.77 -35.59 -9.13
N LEU A 18 14.35 -35.22 -7.98
CA LEU A 18 15.48 -34.29 -7.91
C LEU A 18 16.76 -34.92 -8.55
N ALA A 19 17.00 -36.23 -8.39
CA ALA A 19 18.12 -36.90 -9.00
C ALA A 19 18.01 -36.93 -10.53
N SER A 20 16.81 -37.20 -11.08
CA SER A 20 16.59 -37.21 -12.53
C SER A 20 16.65 -35.81 -13.15
N ALA A 21 16.19 -34.76 -12.45
CA ALA A 21 16.29 -33.38 -12.91
C ALA A 21 17.73 -32.86 -12.92
N GLY A 22 18.56 -33.27 -11.97
CA GLY A 22 19.99 -32.90 -11.90
C GLY A 22 20.85 -33.52 -13.02
N ILE A 23 20.57 -34.79 -13.40
CA ILE A 23 21.30 -35.46 -14.47
C ILE A 23 20.97 -34.89 -15.86
N GLY A 24 19.71 -34.45 -16.07
CA GLY A 24 19.29 -33.82 -17.32
C GLY A 24 19.99 -32.46 -17.58
N ALA A 25 20.23 -31.68 -16.54
CA ALA A 25 20.88 -30.37 -16.65
C ALA A 25 22.40 -30.50 -16.91
N ALA A 26 23.07 -31.49 -16.30
CA ALA A 26 24.50 -31.73 -16.53
C ALA A 26 24.80 -32.30 -17.91
N GLY A 27 23.92 -33.14 -18.47
CA GLY A 27 24.08 -33.75 -19.78
C GLY A 27 23.95 -32.77 -20.95
N ALA A 28 23.10 -31.74 -20.82
CA ALA A 28 22.87 -30.73 -21.87
C ALA A 28 24.06 -29.79 -22.07
N VAL A 29 24.86 -29.55 -21.01
CA VAL A 29 26.02 -28.63 -21.06
C VAL A 29 27.24 -29.31 -21.70
N ALA A 30 27.36 -30.63 -21.60
CA ALA A 30 28.49 -31.37 -22.19
C ALA A 30 28.40 -31.58 -23.71
N ALA A 31 27.19 -31.47 -24.31
CA ALA A 31 26.97 -31.66 -25.73
C ALA A 31 27.21 -30.43 -26.60
N ALA A 32 27.20 -29.22 -26.00
CA ALA A 32 27.51 -27.98 -26.68
C ALA A 32 28.98 -27.61 -26.39
N GLY A 33 29.92 -28.08 -27.20
CA GLY A 33 31.36 -27.82 -27.07
C GLY A 33 31.75 -26.34 -27.25
N GLY A 34 31.22 -25.46 -26.40
CA GLY A 34 31.62 -24.07 -26.31
C GLY A 34 32.12 -23.79 -24.87
N VAL A 35 33.33 -23.26 -24.78
CA VAL A 35 33.93 -22.79 -23.56
C VAL A 35 33.04 -21.68 -22.96
N ALA A 36 32.09 -22.05 -22.12
CA ALA A 36 31.36 -21.07 -21.31
C ALA A 36 32.34 -20.52 -20.30
N GLY A 37 32.95 -19.39 -20.60
CA GLY A 37 33.60 -18.55 -19.59
C GLY A 37 32.57 -18.20 -18.50
N PRO A 38 33.02 -17.88 -17.27
CA PRO A 38 32.12 -17.51 -16.21
C PRO A 38 31.22 -16.35 -16.70
N LEU A 39 29.92 -16.63 -16.82
CA LEU A 39 28.90 -15.59 -16.98
C LEU A 39 29.00 -14.75 -15.71
N ALA A 40 29.87 -13.72 -15.76
CA ALA A 40 29.79 -12.64 -14.78
C ALA A 40 28.39 -12.06 -14.94
N ALA A 41 27.53 -12.32 -13.97
CA ALA A 41 26.28 -11.60 -13.84
C ALA A 41 26.67 -10.12 -13.70
N GLN A 42 26.60 -9.38 -14.82
CA GLN A 42 26.66 -7.94 -14.76
C GLN A 42 25.41 -7.53 -14.01
N GLU A 43 25.58 -7.10 -12.77
CA GLU A 43 24.53 -6.36 -12.10
C GLU A 43 24.16 -5.20 -13.04
N PRO A 44 22.88 -5.04 -13.40
CA PRO A 44 22.47 -3.90 -14.20
C PRO A 44 22.93 -2.66 -13.42
N ALA A 45 23.83 -1.88 -14.01
CA ALA A 45 24.24 -0.61 -13.43
C ALA A 45 22.96 0.16 -13.09
N ALA A 46 22.81 0.54 -11.83
CA ALA A 46 21.68 1.36 -11.41
C ALA A 46 21.61 2.54 -12.38
N PRO A 47 20.44 2.84 -12.98
CA PRO A 47 20.33 3.93 -13.93
C PRO A 47 20.82 5.21 -13.26
N VAL A 48 21.92 5.74 -13.76
CA VAL A 48 22.43 7.04 -13.33
C VAL A 48 21.43 8.07 -13.80
N VAL A 49 20.64 8.61 -12.86
CA VAL A 49 19.72 9.71 -13.16
C VAL A 49 20.56 10.95 -13.36
N ASP A 50 20.52 11.53 -14.55
CA ASP A 50 21.16 12.80 -14.81
C ASP A 50 20.46 13.86 -13.92
N PRO A 51 21.21 14.71 -13.18
CA PRO A 51 20.63 15.84 -12.46
C PRO A 51 19.75 16.76 -13.33
N GLN A 52 19.95 16.76 -14.64
CA GLN A 52 19.14 17.49 -15.61
C GLN A 52 17.73 16.87 -15.80
N ASP A 53 17.55 15.60 -15.44
CA ASP A 53 16.25 14.90 -15.51
C ASP A 53 15.38 15.16 -14.28
N LEU A 54 15.88 15.91 -13.29
CA LEU A 54 15.11 16.25 -12.10
C LEU A 54 14.26 17.50 -12.33
N ALA A 55 12.97 17.37 -12.04
CA ALA A 55 12.02 18.48 -12.05
C ALA A 55 11.90 19.10 -10.65
N ARG A 56 11.74 20.43 -10.59
CA ARG A 56 11.41 21.12 -9.35
C ARG A 56 9.91 21.03 -9.11
N THR A 57 9.53 20.74 -7.87
CA THR A 57 8.13 20.77 -7.47
C THR A 57 7.97 21.40 -6.09
N THR A 58 6.79 21.95 -5.83
CA THR A 58 6.40 22.52 -4.54
C THR A 58 5.12 21.82 -4.08
N LEU A 59 5.23 21.07 -2.99
CA LEU A 59 4.11 20.35 -2.39
C LEU A 59 3.69 21.04 -1.09
N ARG A 60 2.39 21.07 -0.82
CA ARG A 60 1.83 21.49 0.48
C ARG A 60 1.38 20.23 1.23
N VAL A 61 2.19 19.81 2.20
CA VAL A 61 1.96 18.56 2.92
C VAL A 61 1.74 18.85 4.40
N ASN A 62 0.58 18.47 4.92
CA ASN A 62 0.18 18.69 6.32
C ASN A 62 0.36 20.16 6.75
N GLY A 63 -0.07 21.09 5.92
CA GLY A 63 0.03 22.55 6.15
C GLY A 63 1.44 23.12 5.97
N ARG A 64 2.44 22.32 5.57
CA ARG A 64 3.82 22.79 5.33
C ARG A 64 4.14 22.80 3.84
N THR A 65 4.75 23.88 3.39
CA THR A 65 5.26 23.97 2.00
C THR A 65 6.65 23.38 1.92
N VAL A 66 6.82 22.39 1.05
CA VAL A 66 8.08 21.67 0.82
C VAL A 66 8.47 21.83 -0.64
N ARG A 67 9.72 22.26 -0.88
CA ARG A 67 10.31 22.38 -2.23
C ARG A 67 11.35 21.29 -2.41
N LEU A 68 11.25 20.51 -3.49
CA LEU A 68 12.15 19.39 -3.76
C LEU A 68 12.42 19.23 -5.25
N LEU A 69 13.49 18.47 -5.52
CA LEU A 69 13.78 17.94 -6.85
C LEU A 69 13.27 16.51 -6.90
N VAL A 70 12.51 16.19 -7.92
CA VAL A 70 11.89 14.87 -8.10
C VAL A 70 12.17 14.35 -9.49
N GLU A 71 12.36 13.04 -9.62
CA GLU A 71 12.29 12.42 -10.95
C GLU A 71 10.84 12.48 -11.43
N PRO A 72 10.58 12.78 -12.71
CA PRO A 72 9.22 12.90 -13.24
C PRO A 72 8.35 11.65 -13.02
N ARG A 73 8.98 10.47 -12.92
CA ARG A 73 8.32 9.18 -12.69
C ARG A 73 8.01 8.86 -11.21
N TRP A 74 8.48 9.68 -10.26
CA TRP A 74 8.23 9.38 -8.84
C TRP A 74 6.76 9.58 -8.49
N SER A 75 6.18 8.53 -7.89
CA SER A 75 4.87 8.64 -7.30
C SER A 75 4.89 9.54 -6.06
N LEU A 76 3.75 10.13 -5.75
CA LEU A 76 3.57 10.87 -4.49
C LEU A 76 3.87 9.98 -3.29
N LEU A 77 3.49 8.69 -3.33
CA LEU A 77 3.81 7.71 -2.29
C LEU A 77 5.31 7.63 -2.01
N TYR A 78 6.12 7.51 -3.06
CA TYR A 78 7.57 7.46 -2.94
C TYR A 78 8.11 8.75 -2.29
N VAL A 79 7.66 9.90 -2.74
CA VAL A 79 8.13 11.20 -2.22
C VAL A 79 7.73 11.38 -0.76
N LEU A 80 6.49 11.08 -0.37
CA LEU A 80 6.04 11.19 1.00
C LEU A 80 6.88 10.33 1.94
N ARG A 81 7.16 9.08 1.55
CA ARG A 81 7.88 8.13 2.40
C ARG A 81 9.40 8.32 2.39
N GLU A 82 9.99 8.34 1.20
CA GLU A 82 11.45 8.23 1.04
C GLU A 82 12.15 9.60 1.06
N LYS A 83 11.43 10.69 0.73
CA LYS A 83 11.98 12.05 0.73
C LYS A 83 11.54 12.87 1.94
N LEU A 84 10.31 12.69 2.41
CA LEU A 84 9.75 13.46 3.52
C LEU A 84 9.67 12.68 4.83
N GLY A 85 9.93 11.38 4.83
CA GLY A 85 9.91 10.53 6.03
C GLY A 85 8.51 10.28 6.59
N LEU A 86 7.43 10.58 5.83
CA LEU A 86 6.04 10.38 6.25
C LEU A 86 5.63 8.92 6.01
N THR A 87 6.01 8.04 6.93
CA THR A 87 5.88 6.59 6.81
C THR A 87 4.49 6.06 7.15
N GLY A 88 3.58 6.89 7.65
CA GLY A 88 2.18 6.56 7.86
C GLY A 88 1.47 6.11 6.58
N THR A 89 1.78 6.75 5.45
CA THR A 89 1.32 6.31 4.13
C THR A 89 2.05 5.01 3.73
N LYS A 90 1.33 3.88 3.57
CA LYS A 90 1.94 2.55 3.43
C LYS A 90 2.09 2.09 1.98
N VAL A 91 3.18 1.36 1.70
CA VAL A 91 3.41 0.68 0.41
C VAL A 91 2.75 -0.70 0.47
N GLY A 92 1.65 -0.91 -0.25
CA GLY A 92 1.00 -2.22 -0.33
C GLY A 92 1.16 -2.86 -1.71
N CYS A 93 0.44 -2.35 -2.70
CA CYS A 93 0.40 -2.95 -4.04
C CYS A 93 1.06 -2.10 -5.13
N GLU A 94 1.22 -0.80 -4.92
CA GLU A 94 1.75 0.21 -5.88
C GLU A 94 1.04 0.22 -7.26
N ARG A 95 -0.22 -0.22 -7.30
CA ARG A 95 -1.03 -0.28 -8.53
C ARG A 95 -2.51 0.09 -8.33
N GLY A 96 -2.82 0.85 -7.27
CA GLY A 96 -4.19 1.35 -7.05
C GLY A 96 -5.22 0.38 -6.49
N GLU A 97 -4.82 -0.84 -6.07
CA GLU A 97 -5.77 -1.89 -5.68
C GLU A 97 -6.08 -1.95 -4.18
N CYS A 98 -5.11 -1.65 -3.31
CA CYS A 98 -5.25 -1.98 -1.90
C CYS A 98 -5.63 -0.80 -0.99
N GLY A 99 -5.45 0.43 -1.41
CA GLY A 99 -5.78 1.63 -0.64
C GLY A 99 -4.88 1.93 0.57
N SER A 100 -3.86 1.10 0.88
CA SER A 100 -2.97 1.35 2.03
C SER A 100 -2.19 2.68 1.93
N CYS A 101 -2.08 3.21 0.72
CA CYS A 101 -1.42 4.48 0.43
C CYS A 101 -2.38 5.67 0.30
N THR A 102 -3.62 5.56 0.77
CA THR A 102 -4.59 6.65 0.69
C THR A 102 -4.10 7.88 1.44
N VAL A 103 -4.16 9.02 0.78
CA VAL A 103 -3.96 10.37 1.31
C VAL A 103 -5.14 11.25 0.90
N LEU A 104 -5.32 12.40 1.53
CA LEU A 104 -6.25 13.40 0.99
C LEU A 104 -5.47 14.36 0.10
N ILE A 105 -5.98 14.61 -1.10
CA ILE A 105 -5.52 15.66 -1.99
C ILE A 105 -6.70 16.62 -2.17
N ASP A 106 -6.54 17.86 -1.76
CA ASP A 106 -7.60 18.87 -1.71
C ASP A 106 -8.86 18.35 -0.99
N GLY A 107 -8.66 17.61 0.09
CA GLY A 107 -9.73 17.04 0.92
C GLY A 107 -10.34 15.75 0.41
N ALA A 108 -10.06 15.32 -0.82
CA ALA A 108 -10.59 14.10 -1.41
C ALA A 108 -9.61 12.91 -1.26
N PRO A 109 -10.07 11.69 -0.91
CA PRO A 109 -9.22 10.50 -0.84
C PRO A 109 -8.65 10.14 -2.22
N ARG A 110 -7.33 9.94 -2.27
CA ARG A 110 -6.59 9.55 -3.47
C ARG A 110 -5.51 8.53 -3.11
N TYR A 111 -5.15 7.68 -4.07
CA TYR A 111 -4.06 6.71 -3.90
C TYR A 111 -2.73 7.36 -4.30
N ALA A 112 -1.88 7.60 -3.32
CA ALA A 112 -0.58 8.24 -3.55
C ALA A 112 0.35 7.44 -4.48
N CYS A 113 0.16 6.13 -4.61
CA CYS A 113 0.92 5.31 -5.56
C CYS A 113 0.51 5.52 -7.03
N MET A 114 -0.69 6.05 -7.27
CA MET A 114 -1.25 6.32 -8.61
C MET A 114 -1.22 7.81 -8.99
N THR A 115 -0.64 8.64 -8.12
CA THR A 115 -0.49 10.07 -8.33
C THR A 115 1.00 10.37 -8.49
N LEU A 116 1.41 11.04 -9.55
CA LEU A 116 2.78 11.51 -9.69
C LEU A 116 3.02 12.70 -8.74
N ALA A 117 4.23 12.82 -8.20
CA ALA A 117 4.56 13.93 -7.32
C ALA A 117 4.40 15.29 -8.01
N LEU A 118 4.69 15.35 -9.32
CA LEU A 118 4.51 16.57 -10.15
C LEU A 118 3.04 16.93 -10.35
N GLU A 119 2.14 15.94 -10.46
CA GLU A 119 0.69 16.19 -10.58
C GLU A 119 0.09 16.77 -9.29
N ALA A 120 0.72 16.51 -8.15
CA ALA A 120 0.29 17.04 -6.86
C ALA A 120 0.84 18.45 -6.55
N GLU A 121 1.55 19.09 -7.51
CA GLU A 121 2.07 20.44 -7.31
C GLU A 121 0.96 21.44 -7.01
N GLY A 122 1.15 22.22 -5.94
CA GLY A 122 0.18 23.22 -5.50
C GLY A 122 -1.04 22.70 -4.76
N ALA A 123 -1.31 21.39 -4.80
CA ALA A 123 -2.42 20.77 -4.06
C ALA A 123 -2.12 20.68 -2.56
N GLU A 124 -3.18 20.69 -1.74
CA GLU A 124 -3.09 20.45 -0.30
C GLU A 124 -3.14 18.95 -0.01
N ILE A 125 -2.03 18.40 0.47
CA ILE A 125 -1.90 16.97 0.77
C ILE A 125 -1.99 16.77 2.27
N THR A 126 -2.94 15.92 2.72
CA THR A 126 -3.02 15.50 4.13
C THR A 126 -2.72 14.00 4.23
N THR A 127 -1.70 13.64 4.99
CA THR A 127 -1.36 12.25 5.32
C THR A 127 -1.93 11.87 6.68
N LEU A 128 -1.78 10.61 7.10
CA LEU A 128 -2.20 10.15 8.42
C LEU A 128 -1.64 11.03 9.55
N GLU A 129 -0.37 11.41 9.43
CA GLU A 129 0.32 12.26 10.42
C GLU A 129 -0.32 13.64 10.54
N GLY A 130 -0.86 14.17 9.44
CA GLY A 130 -1.54 15.47 9.42
C GLY A 130 -2.95 15.48 10.01
N LEU A 131 -3.48 14.32 10.40
CA LEU A 131 -4.79 14.21 11.06
C LEU A 131 -4.70 14.35 12.59
N MET A 132 -3.50 14.32 13.15
CA MET A 132 -3.27 14.56 14.57
C MET A 132 -3.40 16.05 14.91
N ARG A 133 -3.77 16.34 16.17
CA ARG A 133 -3.82 17.69 16.75
C ARG A 133 -2.70 17.83 17.78
N GLY A 134 -1.50 18.15 17.33
CA GLY A 134 -0.31 18.07 18.17
C GLY A 134 -0.01 16.60 18.52
N GLU A 135 -0.03 16.26 19.81
CA GLU A 135 0.15 14.89 20.30
C GLU A 135 -1.18 14.13 20.47
N GLU A 136 -2.32 14.78 20.27
CA GLU A 136 -3.64 14.17 20.42
C GLU A 136 -4.09 13.52 19.11
N LEU A 137 -4.78 12.39 19.26
CA LEU A 137 -5.38 11.69 18.14
C LEU A 137 -6.51 12.53 17.53
N GLY A 138 -6.58 12.57 16.20
CA GLY A 138 -7.73 13.09 15.50
C GLY A 138 -8.98 12.21 15.75
N VAL A 139 -10.16 12.76 15.52
CA VAL A 139 -11.45 12.11 15.81
C VAL A 139 -11.57 10.72 15.20
N VAL A 140 -11.15 10.55 13.93
CA VAL A 140 -11.21 9.25 13.27
C VAL A 140 -10.20 8.28 13.88
N GLN A 141 -8.98 8.73 14.18
CA GLN A 141 -7.95 7.92 14.83
C GLN A 141 -8.42 7.43 16.20
N GLN A 142 -9.03 8.31 17.01
CA GLN A 142 -9.62 7.97 18.30
C GLN A 142 -10.70 6.89 18.15
N ALA A 143 -11.64 7.06 17.23
CA ALA A 143 -12.71 6.08 17.00
C ALA A 143 -12.16 4.70 16.57
N PHE A 144 -11.05 4.66 15.80
CA PHE A 144 -10.39 3.42 15.43
C PHE A 144 -9.76 2.71 16.62
N VAL A 145 -9.21 3.45 17.58
CA VAL A 145 -8.70 2.90 18.84
C VAL A 145 -9.84 2.40 19.72
N GLU A 146 -10.92 3.19 19.90
CA GLU A 146 -12.09 2.82 20.72
C GLU A 146 -12.77 1.52 20.26
N HIS A 147 -12.70 1.21 18.98
CA HIS A 147 -13.38 0.04 18.38
C HIS A 147 -12.45 -1.09 17.95
N ASP A 148 -11.16 -1.06 18.32
CA ASP A 148 -10.17 -2.05 17.88
C ASP A 148 -10.24 -2.28 16.35
N ALA A 149 -10.35 -1.20 15.57
CA ALA A 149 -10.60 -1.23 14.14
C ALA A 149 -9.35 -1.62 13.32
N PHE A 150 -8.48 -2.41 13.90
CA PHE A 150 -7.24 -2.92 13.32
C PHE A 150 -6.82 -4.25 13.94
N GLN A 151 -5.93 -4.98 13.28
CA GLN A 151 -5.21 -6.12 13.83
C GLN A 151 -3.72 -5.93 13.59
N CYS A 152 -3.21 -6.24 12.38
CA CYS A 152 -1.81 -6.01 12.07
C CYS A 152 -1.43 -4.52 11.89
N GLY A 153 -2.40 -3.64 11.75
CA GLY A 153 -2.21 -2.19 11.60
C GLY A 153 -1.81 -1.71 10.21
N TYR A 154 -1.47 -2.60 9.26
CA TYR A 154 -0.87 -2.21 7.99
C TYR A 154 -1.82 -1.37 7.11
N CYS A 155 -3.08 -1.75 6.98
CA CYS A 155 -4.07 -1.00 6.21
C CYS A 155 -4.70 0.17 6.98
N THR A 156 -4.46 0.26 8.29
CA THR A 156 -5.16 1.19 9.19
C THR A 156 -4.96 2.63 8.79
N SER A 157 -3.76 3.02 8.38
CA SER A 157 -3.49 4.38 7.92
C SER A 157 -4.36 4.78 6.72
N GLY A 158 -4.44 3.92 5.71
CA GLY A 158 -5.28 4.17 4.54
C GLY A 158 -6.77 4.18 4.88
N GLN A 159 -7.22 3.28 5.76
CA GLN A 159 -8.61 3.23 6.24
C GLN A 159 -9.00 4.50 6.99
N VAL A 160 -8.16 4.97 7.91
CA VAL A 160 -8.38 6.22 8.66
C VAL A 160 -8.50 7.42 7.72
N VAL A 161 -7.58 7.54 6.75
CA VAL A 161 -7.62 8.66 5.79
C VAL A 161 -8.84 8.56 4.87
N ALA A 162 -9.25 7.35 4.45
CA ALA A 162 -10.47 7.16 3.64
C ALA A 162 -11.73 7.56 4.41
N VAL A 163 -11.84 7.16 5.69
CA VAL A 163 -12.95 7.57 6.57
C VAL A 163 -12.93 9.08 6.80
N GLU A 164 -11.75 9.67 7.01
CA GLU A 164 -11.63 11.13 7.15
C GLU A 164 -12.18 11.86 5.91
N GLY A 165 -11.81 11.41 4.71
CA GLY A 165 -12.31 11.97 3.47
C GLY A 165 -13.82 11.78 3.28
N LEU A 166 -14.34 10.61 3.64
CA LEU A 166 -15.78 10.36 3.65
C LEU A 166 -16.51 11.35 4.54
N LEU A 167 -16.05 11.54 5.78
CA LEU A 167 -16.68 12.43 6.75
C LEU A 167 -16.52 13.92 6.40
N ARG A 168 -15.54 14.29 5.58
CA ARG A 168 -15.46 15.65 5.03
C ARG A 168 -16.51 15.89 3.95
N ALA A 169 -16.80 14.87 3.15
CA ALA A 169 -17.81 14.95 2.09
C ALA A 169 -19.24 14.77 2.61
N ASN A 170 -19.43 13.87 3.58
CA ASN A 170 -20.72 13.58 4.22
C ASN A 170 -20.50 13.43 5.74
N PRO A 171 -20.88 14.40 6.56
CA PRO A 171 -20.66 14.36 8.02
C PRO A 171 -21.50 13.30 8.77
N ASP A 172 -22.57 12.78 8.17
CA ASP A 172 -23.44 11.75 8.77
C ASP A 172 -23.74 10.62 7.80
N PRO A 173 -22.71 9.81 7.41
CA PRO A 173 -22.90 8.76 6.43
C PRO A 173 -23.71 7.60 6.97
N GLY A 174 -24.63 7.08 6.17
CA GLY A 174 -25.34 5.83 6.43
C GLY A 174 -24.43 4.61 6.30
N PRO A 175 -24.89 3.42 6.75
CA PRO A 175 -24.09 2.19 6.71
C PRO A 175 -23.59 1.83 5.29
N GLU A 176 -24.37 2.03 4.27
CA GLU A 176 -23.97 1.75 2.88
C GLU A 176 -22.97 2.76 2.34
N GLU A 177 -23.10 4.03 2.73
CA GLU A 177 -22.15 5.07 2.36
C GLU A 177 -20.79 4.83 3.02
N ILE A 178 -20.77 4.35 4.29
CA ILE A 178 -19.54 3.92 4.96
C ILE A 178 -18.89 2.76 4.20
N ARG A 179 -19.64 1.71 3.86
CA ARG A 179 -19.12 0.58 3.08
C ARG A 179 -18.52 1.02 1.76
N THR A 180 -19.24 1.88 1.03
CA THR A 180 -18.80 2.42 -0.25
C THR A 180 -17.55 3.29 -0.08
N GLY A 181 -17.55 4.17 0.92
CA GLY A 181 -16.44 5.11 1.17
C GLY A 181 -15.11 4.43 1.51
N VAL A 182 -15.15 3.23 2.08
CA VAL A 182 -13.92 2.45 2.40
C VAL A 182 -13.72 1.23 1.50
N SER A 183 -14.55 1.03 0.47
CA SER A 183 -14.50 -0.16 -0.40
C SER A 183 -13.17 -0.31 -1.14
N GLY A 184 -12.49 0.79 -1.44
CA GLY A 184 -11.18 0.80 -2.08
C GLY A 184 -10.00 0.48 -1.13
N ASN A 185 -10.26 0.22 0.16
CA ASN A 185 -9.23 -0.02 1.17
C ASN A 185 -9.31 -1.45 1.71
N LEU A 186 -8.38 -2.30 1.29
CA LEU A 186 -8.37 -3.72 1.64
C LEU A 186 -7.77 -3.97 3.02
N CYS A 187 -8.46 -4.76 3.84
CA CYS A 187 -7.96 -5.29 5.11
C CYS A 187 -7.79 -6.81 5.02
N ARG A 188 -6.55 -7.31 4.98
CA ARG A 188 -6.29 -8.76 4.89
C ARG A 188 -6.67 -9.52 6.15
N CYS A 189 -6.65 -8.86 7.31
CA CYS A 189 -7.08 -9.45 8.59
C CYS A 189 -8.60 -9.52 8.74
N GLY A 190 -9.36 -8.83 7.89
CA GLY A 190 -10.82 -8.86 7.91
C GLY A 190 -11.47 -8.02 9.01
N ALA A 191 -10.80 -6.95 9.50
CA ALA A 191 -11.33 -6.09 10.56
C ALA A 191 -12.51 -5.18 10.14
N TYR A 192 -13.15 -5.44 9.00
CA TYR A 192 -14.18 -4.56 8.40
C TYR A 192 -15.33 -4.23 9.34
N ALA A 193 -15.83 -5.21 10.12
CA ALA A 193 -16.92 -4.96 11.05
C ALA A 193 -16.59 -3.87 12.08
N ASN A 194 -15.35 -3.86 12.57
CA ASN A 194 -14.88 -2.87 13.52
C ASN A 194 -14.55 -1.54 12.82
N ILE A 195 -14.00 -1.58 11.60
CA ILE A 195 -13.75 -0.38 10.78
C ILE A 195 -15.06 0.38 10.50
N PHE A 196 -16.15 -0.32 10.17
CA PHE A 196 -17.45 0.30 9.94
C PHE A 196 -18.02 0.93 11.22
N LYS A 197 -17.88 0.26 12.38
CA LYS A 197 -18.27 0.81 13.69
C LYS A 197 -17.45 2.06 14.02
N ALA A 198 -16.13 2.01 13.80
CA ALA A 198 -15.25 3.15 14.02
C ALA A 198 -15.60 4.34 13.12
N ALA A 199 -15.91 4.11 11.85
CA ALA A 199 -16.35 5.17 10.93
C ALA A 199 -17.66 5.82 11.42
N ARG A 200 -18.63 5.02 11.88
CA ARG A 200 -19.88 5.53 12.48
C ARG A 200 -19.60 6.34 13.75
N ARG A 201 -18.77 5.81 14.65
CA ARG A 201 -18.37 6.47 15.88
C ARG A 201 -17.67 7.80 15.61
N ALA A 202 -16.78 7.85 14.62
CA ALA A 202 -16.11 9.08 14.22
C ALA A 202 -17.09 10.15 13.75
N ALA A 203 -18.15 9.78 13.02
CA ALA A 203 -19.23 10.70 12.63
C ALA A 203 -19.95 11.28 13.87
N GLU A 204 -20.26 10.43 14.85
CA GLU A 204 -20.91 10.86 16.11
C GLU A 204 -20.03 11.81 16.91
N LEU A 205 -18.74 11.47 17.10
CA LEU A 205 -17.78 12.31 17.80
C LEU A 205 -17.61 13.68 17.14
N ARG A 206 -17.59 13.72 15.82
CA ARG A 206 -17.45 14.98 15.07
C ARG A 206 -18.66 15.91 15.25
N ARG A 207 -19.86 15.35 15.28
CA ARG A 207 -21.09 16.12 15.56
C ARG A 207 -21.12 16.68 16.98
N SER A 208 -20.82 15.84 17.97
CA SER A 208 -20.80 16.29 19.38
C SER A 208 -19.72 17.32 19.65
N GLY A 209 -18.57 17.28 18.97
CA GLY A 209 -17.50 18.27 19.09
C GLY A 209 -17.76 19.59 18.34
N SER A 210 -18.73 19.63 17.42
CA SER A 210 -19.14 20.87 16.73
C SER A 210 -20.19 21.66 17.48
N GLU A 211 -20.80 21.08 18.53
CA GLU A 211 -21.80 21.72 19.39
C GLU A 211 -21.20 22.38 20.64
N SER A 212 -19.84 22.29 20.81
CA SER A 212 -19.09 22.86 21.94
C SER A 212 -18.27 24.06 21.50
#